data_18a428fa38e2e886846dcaf9cbe279d9
#
_entry.id   18a428fa38e2e886846dcaf9cbe279d9
#
_cell.length_a   1.000
_cell.length_b   1.000
_cell.length_c   1.000
_cell.angle_alpha   90.00
_cell.angle_beta   90.00
_cell.angle_gamma   90.00
#
_symmetry.space_group_name_H-M   'P 1'
#
loop_
_entity.id
_entity.type
_entity.pdbx_description
1 polymer ?
#
loop_
_entity_poly.entity_id
_entity_poly.type
_entity_poly.pdbx_seq_one_letter_code
_entity_poly.pdbx_strand_id
1 'polypeptide(L)'
;MTRVGFYVVASEQADQRLHVAARLADKAFQRGHDIFIHCADREQAEAMDTLLWTFRPDSFLPHALAGGADAERVEIGWGQEPERHDDLLINLDLRVPPFFPRFHRVAEVVTRDPRSLDALRAAWTFYRERGFALEKHDIGGV
;
A
#
# COMPACT_ATOMS: atom_id res chain seq x y z
N MET A 1 5.99 -17.47 4.19
CA MET A 1 4.56 -17.14 4.29
C MET A 1 4.39 -15.63 4.39
N THR A 2 3.36 -15.12 3.79
CA THR A 2 3.07 -13.68 3.79
C THR A 2 2.61 -13.21 5.17
N ARG A 3 3.16 -12.09 5.63
CA ARG A 3 2.72 -11.43 6.86
C ARG A 3 1.91 -10.19 6.49
N VAL A 4 0.80 -9.97 7.18
CA VAL A 4 -0.12 -8.87 6.85
C VAL A 4 -0.22 -7.89 8.01
N GLY A 5 0.06 -6.62 7.74
CA GLY A 5 -0.11 -5.55 8.70
C GLY A 5 -1.25 -4.63 8.28
N PHE A 6 -2.15 -4.31 9.20
CA PHE A 6 -3.21 -3.33 8.98
C PHE A 6 -2.81 -2.02 9.62
N TYR A 7 -2.66 -0.99 8.81
CA TYR A 7 -2.31 0.35 9.25
C TYR A 7 -3.58 1.19 9.25
N VAL A 8 -4.14 1.36 10.44
CA VAL A 8 -5.43 2.05 10.63
C VAL A 8 -5.16 3.50 10.95
N VAL A 9 -5.50 4.37 10.01
CA VAL A 9 -5.23 5.81 10.11
C VAL A 9 -6.36 6.48 10.88
N ALA A 10 -6.01 7.26 11.93
CA ALA A 10 -6.98 7.98 12.76
C ALA A 10 -7.52 9.21 12.01
N SER A 11 -8.26 8.97 10.95
CA SER A 11 -8.87 10.01 10.12
C SER A 11 -10.06 9.40 9.38
N GLU A 12 -11.09 10.21 9.18
CA GLU A 12 -12.24 9.81 8.34
C GLU A 12 -12.06 10.28 6.90
N GLN A 13 -10.95 10.94 6.58
CA GLN A 13 -10.65 11.41 5.23
C GLN A 13 -9.88 10.32 4.49
N ALA A 14 -10.51 9.73 3.50
CA ALA A 14 -9.98 8.57 2.77
C ALA A 14 -8.65 8.87 2.07
N ASP A 15 -8.41 10.11 1.64
CA ASP A 15 -7.18 10.50 0.96
C ASP A 15 -5.96 10.48 1.89
N GLN A 16 -6.15 10.47 3.20
CA GLN A 16 -5.05 10.33 4.16
C GLN A 16 -4.33 8.99 4.02
N ARG A 17 -4.97 7.99 3.42
CA ARG A 17 -4.31 6.72 3.12
C ARG A 17 -3.10 6.89 2.22
N LEU A 18 -3.19 7.80 1.26
CA LEU A 18 -2.09 8.04 0.32
C LEU A 18 -0.86 8.61 1.03
N HIS A 19 -1.07 9.54 1.96
CA HIS A 19 0.02 10.11 2.74
C HIS A 19 0.72 9.07 3.61
N VAL A 20 -0.06 8.20 4.25
CA VAL A 20 0.50 7.13 5.07
C VAL A 20 1.25 6.12 4.18
N ALA A 21 0.70 5.79 3.02
CA ALA A 21 1.37 4.91 2.06
C ALA A 21 2.72 5.49 1.61
N ALA A 22 2.77 6.80 1.37
CA ALA A 22 4.02 7.48 0.99
C ALA A 22 5.08 7.35 2.10
N ARG A 23 4.68 7.55 3.36
CA ARG A 23 5.60 7.42 4.50
C ARG A 23 6.09 5.99 4.68
N LEU A 24 5.19 5.02 4.53
CA LEU A 24 5.55 3.61 4.62
C LEU A 24 6.52 3.22 3.50
N ALA A 25 6.25 3.66 2.28
CA ALA A 25 7.11 3.38 1.13
C ALA A 25 8.51 3.96 1.33
N ASP A 26 8.59 5.22 1.77
CA ASP A 26 9.86 5.88 2.00
C ASP A 26 10.66 5.15 3.08
N LYS A 27 10.03 4.83 4.20
CA LYS A 27 10.68 4.13 5.30
C LYS A 27 11.18 2.75 4.89
N ALA A 28 10.37 2.00 4.17
CA ALA A 28 10.73 0.67 3.69
C ALA A 28 11.86 0.74 2.67
N PHE A 29 11.81 1.71 1.77
CA PHE A 29 12.86 1.94 0.79
C PHE A 29 14.21 2.22 1.47
N GLN A 30 14.20 3.08 2.49
CA GLN A 30 15.41 3.41 3.24
C GLN A 30 15.99 2.18 3.94
N ARG A 31 15.18 1.18 4.22
CA ARG A 31 15.62 -0.08 4.85
C ARG A 31 15.97 -1.18 3.83
N GLY A 32 15.99 -0.84 2.56
CA GLY A 32 16.43 -1.75 1.51
C GLY A 32 15.34 -2.62 0.89
N HIS A 33 14.08 -2.32 1.14
CA HIS A 33 12.96 -3.07 0.57
C HIS A 33 12.56 -2.55 -0.82
N ASP A 34 12.00 -3.45 -1.61
CA ASP A 34 11.33 -3.12 -2.85
C ASP A 34 9.83 -3.05 -2.57
N ILE A 35 9.15 -2.05 -3.13
CA ILE A 35 7.77 -1.77 -2.79
C ILE A 35 6.89 -1.73 -4.03
N PHE A 36 5.75 -2.41 -3.98
CA PHE A 36 4.69 -2.26 -4.96
C PHE A 36 3.48 -1.63 -4.28
N ILE A 37 3.06 -0.46 -4.76
CA ILE A 37 1.86 0.21 -4.25
C ILE A 37 0.71 -0.12 -5.18
N HIS A 38 -0.24 -0.91 -4.69
CA HIS A 38 -1.40 -1.34 -5.47
C HIS A 38 -2.56 -0.38 -5.25
N CYS A 39 -3.01 0.23 -6.34
CA CYS A 39 -4.09 1.21 -6.33
C CYS A 39 -5.38 0.62 -6.91
N ALA A 40 -6.50 1.24 -6.57
CA ALA A 40 -7.81 0.80 -7.02
C ALA A 40 -8.04 1.05 -8.51
N ASP A 41 -7.48 2.15 -9.01
CA ASP A 41 -7.67 2.59 -10.38
C ASP A 41 -6.53 3.52 -10.81
N ARG A 42 -6.58 3.94 -12.07
CA ARG A 42 -5.58 4.83 -12.65
C ARG A 42 -5.52 6.18 -11.95
N GLU A 43 -6.66 6.73 -11.58
CA GLU A 43 -6.74 8.03 -10.93
C GLU A 43 -6.01 8.02 -9.60
N GLN A 44 -6.24 7.00 -8.79
CA GLN A 44 -5.54 6.84 -7.52
C GLN A 44 -4.04 6.64 -7.72
N ALA A 45 -3.65 5.86 -8.73
CA ALA A 45 -2.24 5.63 -9.04
C ALA A 45 -1.54 6.92 -9.45
N GLU A 46 -2.17 7.75 -10.27
CA GLU A 46 -1.62 9.03 -10.68
C GLU A 46 -1.50 10.00 -9.50
N ALA A 47 -2.51 10.01 -8.60
CA ALA A 47 -2.45 10.81 -7.39
C ALA A 47 -1.31 10.38 -6.48
N MET A 48 -1.09 9.08 -6.36
CA MET A 48 0.00 8.53 -5.55
C MET A 48 1.37 8.91 -6.14
N ASP A 49 1.51 8.81 -7.45
CA ASP A 49 2.72 9.19 -8.16
C ASP A 49 3.07 10.67 -7.92
N THR A 50 2.09 11.54 -8.07
CA THR A 50 2.26 12.98 -7.81
C THR A 50 2.68 13.24 -6.36
N LEU A 51 2.02 12.56 -5.42
CA LEU A 51 2.32 12.74 -4.01
C LEU A 51 3.75 12.32 -3.67
N LEU A 52 4.24 11.23 -4.23
CA LEU A 52 5.61 10.76 -3.96
C LEU A 52 6.68 11.76 -4.40
N TRP A 53 6.38 12.59 -5.39
CA TRP A 53 7.29 13.65 -5.79
C TRP A 53 7.36 14.80 -4.78
N THR A 54 6.31 15.01 -3.99
CA THR A 54 6.14 16.25 -3.22
C THR A 54 5.87 16.08 -1.74
N PHE A 55 5.73 14.85 -1.24
CA PHE A 55 5.31 14.67 0.16
C PHE A 55 6.36 15.12 1.18
N ARG A 56 7.63 15.16 0.80
CA ARG A 56 8.71 15.72 1.61
C ARG A 56 9.69 16.47 0.69
N PRO A 57 9.93 17.76 0.94
CA PRO A 57 10.76 18.59 0.04
C PRO A 57 12.21 18.13 -0.08
N ASP A 58 12.77 17.54 0.97
CA ASP A 58 14.17 17.14 1.01
C ASP A 58 14.37 15.63 0.79
N SER A 59 13.32 14.92 0.41
CA SER A 59 13.37 13.49 0.19
C SER A 59 13.20 13.19 -1.30
N PHE A 60 14.09 12.37 -1.84
CA PHE A 60 13.92 11.84 -3.18
C PHE A 60 13.69 10.34 -3.09
N LEU A 61 12.52 9.91 -3.54
CA LEU A 61 12.14 8.50 -3.59
C LEU A 61 11.99 8.09 -5.04
N PRO A 62 12.94 7.30 -5.59
CA PRO A 62 12.82 6.84 -6.97
C PRO A 62 11.58 5.96 -7.12
N HIS A 63 10.70 6.33 -8.04
CA HIS A 63 9.46 5.58 -8.25
C HIS A 63 8.99 5.72 -9.69
N ALA A 64 8.14 4.78 -10.12
CA ALA A 64 7.55 4.79 -11.46
C ALA A 64 6.19 4.12 -11.43
N LEU A 65 5.35 4.49 -12.40
CA LEU A 65 4.12 3.75 -12.66
C LEU A 65 4.49 2.42 -13.32
N ALA A 66 3.81 1.36 -12.92
CA ALA A 66 4.05 0.02 -13.44
C ALA A 66 3.74 -0.05 -14.93
N GLY A 67 4.50 -0.88 -15.65
CA GLY A 67 4.34 -1.02 -17.09
C GLY A 67 5.17 -0.06 -17.92
N GLY A 68 5.96 0.81 -17.28
CA GLY A 68 6.89 1.69 -17.96
C GLY A 68 8.16 0.96 -18.39
N ALA A 69 9.00 1.67 -19.15
CA ALA A 69 10.24 1.10 -19.70
C ALA A 69 11.27 0.81 -18.61
N ASP A 70 11.31 1.63 -17.57
CA ASP A 70 12.32 1.53 -16.51
C ASP A 70 11.73 0.91 -15.27
N ALA A 71 12.44 -0.08 -14.74
CA ALA A 71 12.06 -0.73 -13.51
C ALA A 71 12.61 0.05 -12.31
N GLU A 72 11.75 0.31 -11.37
CA GLU A 72 12.13 0.97 -10.12
C GLU A 72 11.85 0.08 -8.93
N ARG A 73 12.55 0.33 -7.81
CA ARG A 73 12.32 -0.39 -6.57
C ARG A 73 10.97 -0.04 -5.97
N VAL A 74 10.45 1.14 -6.26
CA VAL A 74 9.11 1.56 -5.87
C VAL A 74 8.28 1.68 -7.14
N GLU A 75 7.28 0.82 -7.29
CA GLU A 75 6.36 0.88 -8.42
C GLU A 75 4.92 1.04 -7.94
N ILE A 76 4.14 1.79 -8.71
CA ILE A 76 2.73 2.03 -8.45
C ILE A 76 1.94 1.42 -9.59
N GLY A 77 0.96 0.57 -9.29
CA GLY A 77 0.17 -0.09 -10.33
C GLY A 77 -1.29 -0.24 -9.95
N TRP A 78 -2.09 -0.57 -10.94
CA TRP A 78 -3.52 -0.87 -10.78
C TRP A 78 -3.93 -1.88 -11.85
N GLY A 79 -4.94 -2.69 -11.53
CA GLY A 79 -5.57 -3.58 -12.50
C GLY A 79 -4.76 -4.78 -12.95
N GLN A 80 -3.49 -4.87 -12.60
CA GLN A 80 -2.62 -5.96 -13.01
C GLN A 80 -1.68 -6.37 -11.90
N GLU A 81 -1.26 -7.62 -11.94
CA GLU A 81 -0.24 -8.15 -11.07
C GLU A 81 1.13 -7.55 -11.44
N PRO A 82 1.97 -7.20 -10.46
CA PRO A 82 3.32 -6.72 -10.76
C PRO A 82 4.17 -7.81 -11.38
N GLU A 83 5.09 -7.43 -12.27
CA GLU A 83 5.91 -8.40 -12.98
C GLU A 83 7.03 -8.96 -12.10
N ARG A 84 7.63 -8.14 -11.25
CA ARG A 84 8.86 -8.51 -10.53
C ARG A 84 8.80 -8.37 -9.02
N HIS A 85 7.96 -7.47 -8.52
CA HIS A 85 7.92 -7.19 -7.08
C HIS A 85 7.33 -8.34 -6.29
N ASP A 86 8.02 -8.73 -5.21
CA ASP A 86 7.60 -9.80 -4.32
C ASP A 86 7.95 -9.54 -2.85
N ASP A 87 8.41 -8.34 -2.51
CA ASP A 87 8.86 -8.00 -1.15
C ASP A 87 7.72 -7.38 -0.34
N LEU A 88 7.46 -6.08 -0.50
CA LEU A 88 6.41 -5.37 0.23
C LEU A 88 5.31 -4.91 -0.72
N LEU A 89 4.09 -5.30 -0.42
CA LEU A 89 2.88 -4.80 -1.08
C LEU A 89 2.19 -3.81 -0.16
N ILE A 90 2.01 -2.57 -0.63
CA ILE A 90 1.17 -1.59 0.05
C ILE A 90 -0.15 -1.54 -0.71
N ASN A 91 -1.23 -1.96 -0.07
CA ASN A 91 -2.53 -2.02 -0.72
C ASN A 91 -3.40 -0.82 -0.38
N LEU A 92 -3.73 -0.03 -1.39
CA LEU A 92 -4.66 1.10 -1.29
C LEU A 92 -6.04 0.77 -1.87
N ASP A 93 -6.17 -0.35 -2.58
CA ASP A 93 -7.48 -0.82 -3.02
C ASP A 93 -8.23 -1.38 -1.81
N LEU A 94 -9.54 -1.17 -1.78
CA LEU A 94 -10.38 -1.68 -0.70
C LEU A 94 -10.67 -3.18 -0.84
N ARG A 95 -10.20 -3.81 -1.91
CA ARG A 95 -10.29 -5.25 -2.11
C ARG A 95 -8.91 -5.87 -1.95
N VAL A 96 -8.85 -7.09 -1.43
CA VAL A 96 -7.60 -7.82 -1.34
C VAL A 96 -7.17 -8.24 -2.74
N PRO A 97 -5.98 -7.83 -3.20
CA PRO A 97 -5.53 -8.24 -4.53
C PRO A 97 -5.21 -9.75 -4.56
N PRO A 98 -5.63 -10.47 -5.60
CA PRO A 98 -5.45 -11.93 -5.63
C PRO A 98 -3.99 -12.37 -5.65
N PHE A 99 -3.08 -11.50 -6.04
CA PHE A 99 -1.65 -11.80 -6.10
C PHE A 99 -0.89 -11.52 -4.79
N PHE A 100 -1.60 -11.17 -3.70
CA PHE A 100 -0.94 -10.84 -2.43
C PHE A 100 0.00 -11.94 -1.92
N PRO A 101 -0.26 -13.23 -2.14
CA PRO A 101 0.60 -14.29 -1.57
C PRO A 101 2.02 -14.33 -2.13
N ARG A 102 2.28 -13.68 -3.25
CA ARG A 102 3.65 -13.63 -3.78
C ARG A 102 4.57 -12.71 -2.98
N PHE A 103 3.98 -11.86 -2.12
CA PHE A 103 4.76 -10.89 -1.33
C PHE A 103 5.10 -11.44 0.05
N HIS A 104 6.27 -11.06 0.56
CA HIS A 104 6.66 -11.41 1.93
C HIS A 104 5.82 -10.66 2.95
N ARG A 105 5.48 -9.41 2.66
CA ARG A 105 4.67 -8.57 3.54
C ARG A 105 3.63 -7.80 2.75
N VAL A 106 2.47 -7.63 3.39
CA VAL A 106 1.37 -6.80 2.88
C VAL A 106 1.04 -5.74 3.93
N ALA A 107 0.96 -4.48 3.50
CA ALA A 107 0.48 -3.39 4.33
C ALA A 107 -0.88 -2.96 3.78
N GLU A 108 -1.94 -3.24 4.54
CA GLU A 108 -3.28 -2.74 4.26
C GLU A 108 -3.42 -1.39 4.94
N VAL A 109 -3.65 -0.33 4.17
CA VAL A 109 -3.75 1.04 4.70
C VAL A 109 -5.20 1.49 4.62
N VAL A 110 -5.81 1.71 5.78
CA VAL A 110 -7.24 2.04 5.85
C VAL A 110 -7.50 3.24 6.76
N THR A 111 -8.50 4.02 6.42
CA THR A 111 -8.99 5.14 7.21
C THR A 111 -10.28 4.73 7.93
N ARG A 112 -10.81 5.60 8.80
CA ARG A 112 -11.97 5.27 9.64
C ARG A 112 -13.31 5.69 9.05
N ASP A 113 -13.35 6.04 7.79
CA ASP A 113 -14.63 6.26 7.10
C ASP A 113 -15.37 4.92 6.96
N PRO A 114 -16.70 4.93 6.89
CA PRO A 114 -17.48 3.68 6.90
C PRO A 114 -17.09 2.69 5.82
N ARG A 115 -16.83 3.14 4.61
CA ARG A 115 -16.45 2.27 3.50
C ARG A 115 -15.11 1.57 3.76
N SER A 116 -14.12 2.32 4.29
CA SER A 116 -12.81 1.75 4.59
C SER A 116 -12.88 0.78 5.76
N LEU A 117 -13.69 1.08 6.79
CA LEU A 117 -13.86 0.17 7.92
C LEU A 117 -14.53 -1.14 7.50
N ASP A 118 -15.52 -1.08 6.62
CA ASP A 118 -16.15 -2.28 6.09
C ASP A 118 -15.14 -3.14 5.32
N ALA A 119 -14.32 -2.50 4.49
CA ALA A 119 -13.27 -3.18 3.75
C ALA A 119 -12.23 -3.81 4.69
N LEU A 120 -11.86 -3.10 5.77
CA LEU A 120 -10.94 -3.62 6.77
C LEU A 120 -11.47 -4.90 7.40
N ARG A 121 -12.73 -4.89 7.81
CA ARG A 121 -13.35 -6.06 8.44
C ARG A 121 -13.38 -7.25 7.50
N ALA A 122 -13.74 -7.02 6.25
CA ALA A 122 -13.78 -8.07 5.24
C ALA A 122 -12.38 -8.63 4.98
N ALA A 123 -11.39 -7.77 4.82
CA ALA A 123 -10.01 -8.18 4.57
C ALA A 123 -9.43 -8.93 5.78
N TRP A 124 -9.66 -8.42 6.99
CA TRP A 124 -9.18 -9.06 8.22
C TRP A 124 -9.70 -10.50 8.32
N THR A 125 -11.00 -10.68 8.10
CA THR A 125 -11.62 -12.00 8.12
C THR A 125 -11.05 -12.89 7.03
N PHE A 126 -10.88 -12.36 5.82
CA PHE A 126 -10.31 -13.09 4.69
C PHE A 126 -8.93 -13.65 5.01
N TYR A 127 -8.03 -12.80 5.50
CA TYR A 127 -6.67 -13.23 5.82
C TYR A 127 -6.64 -14.21 7.00
N ARG A 128 -7.43 -13.91 8.05
CA ARG A 128 -7.47 -14.75 9.24
C ARG A 128 -7.96 -16.17 8.94
N GLU A 129 -9.02 -16.28 8.15
CA GLU A 129 -9.58 -17.59 7.79
C GLU A 129 -8.60 -18.44 6.98
N ARG A 130 -7.66 -17.80 6.31
CA ARG A 130 -6.63 -18.48 5.53
C ARG A 130 -5.35 -18.71 6.31
N GLY A 131 -5.34 -18.38 7.59
CA GLY A 131 -4.21 -18.68 8.47
C GLY A 131 -3.03 -17.73 8.38
N PHE A 132 -3.18 -16.55 7.79
CA PHE A 132 -2.09 -15.60 7.72
C PHE A 132 -1.85 -14.89 9.04
N ALA A 133 -0.59 -14.59 9.35
CA ALA A 133 -0.23 -13.82 10.54
C ALA A 133 -0.65 -12.37 10.34
N LEU A 134 -1.44 -11.84 11.28
CA LEU A 134 -2.00 -10.49 11.21
C LEU A 134 -1.45 -9.62 12.34
N GLU A 135 -1.16 -8.37 12.01
CA GLU A 135 -0.80 -7.34 12.98
C GLU A 135 -1.66 -6.11 12.71
N LYS A 136 -1.95 -5.36 13.76
CA LYS A 136 -2.68 -4.09 13.64
C LYS A 136 -1.81 -2.97 14.19
N HIS A 137 -1.71 -1.88 13.42
CA HIS A 137 -0.98 -0.68 13.80
C HIS A 137 -1.93 0.50 13.74
N ASP A 138 -2.10 1.20 14.85
CA ASP A 138 -2.88 2.42 14.88
C ASP A 138 -1.96 3.61 14.57
N ILE A 139 -2.30 4.37 13.52
CA ILE A 139 -1.51 5.49 13.06
C ILE A 139 -2.24 6.77 13.42
N GLY A 140 -1.57 7.68 14.12
CA GLY A 140 -2.10 8.99 14.41
C GLY A 140 -2.40 9.78 13.14
N GLY A 141 -3.32 10.73 13.24
CA GLY A 141 -3.67 11.57 12.10
C GLY A 141 -2.45 12.38 11.62
N VAL A 142 -2.41 12.64 10.33
CA VAL A 142 -1.34 13.42 9.68
C VAL A 142 -1.81 14.79 9.28
#